data_d75f8720da726bf8c7a1db7985b30c52
#
_entry.id   d75f8720da726bf8c7a1db7985b30c52
#
_cell.length_a   1.000
_cell.length_b   1.000
_cell.length_c   1.000
_cell.angle_alpha   90.00
_cell.angle_beta   90.00
_cell.angle_gamma   90.00
#
_symmetry.space_group_name_H-M   'P 1'
#
loop_
_entity.id
_entity.type
_entity.pdbx_description
1 polymer ?
#
loop_
_entity_poly.entity_id
_entity_poly.type
_entity_poly.pdbx_seq_one_letter_code
_entity_poly.pdbx_strand_id
1 'polypeptide(L)'
;MILLPFFLQVYRVFGLEIQFFTFIFDTQENSYTIFYPKGMMIMIYTDTHLHTSFSSDSDTPMELMIKKGIELGMKTLCFTEHYDPCYPDTPDKLDFLLDFENYKKTLFSLKEKYASQIEILYGLELGVQPHLGRLLANFYEKYGKDFDFIINSCHIVNNMDPYYGTYFKELGATRGLMTYFETVLSNLKAFPHYQSVGHLDYVCR
;
A
#
# COMPACT_ATOMS: atom_id res chain seq x y z
N MET A 1 -29.33 -4.59 -6.90
CA MET A 1 -28.39 -5.22 -5.95
C MET A 1 -27.49 -6.13 -6.76
N ILE A 2 -26.32 -5.66 -7.15
CA ILE A 2 -25.32 -6.49 -7.86
C ILE A 2 -24.27 -6.84 -6.80
N LEU A 3 -24.36 -8.04 -6.28
CA LEU A 3 -23.35 -8.65 -5.41
C LEU A 3 -22.27 -9.23 -6.32
N LEU A 4 -21.09 -8.63 -6.35
CA LEU A 4 -19.91 -9.20 -6.98
C LEU A 4 -19.09 -9.89 -5.87
N PRO A 5 -19.09 -11.24 -5.78
CA PRO A 5 -18.22 -11.92 -4.85
C PRO A 5 -16.79 -11.95 -5.40
N PHE A 6 -15.87 -11.28 -4.72
CA PHE A 6 -14.45 -11.52 -4.94
C PHE A 6 -14.03 -12.75 -4.12
N PHE A 7 -13.64 -13.82 -4.80
CA PHE A 7 -13.04 -14.98 -4.16
C PHE A 7 -11.52 -14.75 -4.07
N LEU A 8 -11.00 -14.56 -2.86
CA LEU A 8 -9.57 -14.67 -2.61
C LEU A 8 -9.29 -16.13 -2.24
N GLN A 9 -8.67 -16.87 -3.16
CA GLN A 9 -8.25 -18.25 -2.91
C GLN A 9 -6.81 -18.20 -2.37
N VAL A 10 -6.64 -18.39 -1.06
CA VAL A 10 -5.33 -18.46 -0.44
C VAL A 10 -4.90 -19.91 -0.33
N TYR A 11 -3.75 -20.24 -0.90
CA TYR A 11 -3.19 -21.59 -0.91
C TYR A 11 -2.51 -21.95 0.42
N ARG A 12 -2.54 -23.24 0.74
CA ARG A 12 -1.88 -23.84 1.90
C ARG A 12 -0.37 -23.68 1.80
N VAL A 13 0.25 -22.95 2.72
CA VAL A 13 1.70 -22.87 2.85
C VAL A 13 2.07 -23.27 4.28
N PHE A 14 2.96 -24.27 4.42
CA PHE A 14 3.52 -24.77 5.69
C PHE A 14 2.52 -25.34 6.73
N GLY A 15 1.53 -26.12 6.31
CA GLY A 15 0.78 -26.96 7.24
C GLY A 15 -0.31 -26.26 8.08
N LEU A 16 -0.55 -24.97 7.86
CA LEU A 16 -1.63 -24.21 8.47
C LEU A 16 -2.88 -24.22 7.58
N GLU A 17 -4.04 -24.56 8.15
CA GLU A 17 -5.32 -24.40 7.47
C GLU A 17 -5.67 -22.91 7.38
N ILE A 18 -5.57 -22.35 6.18
CA ILE A 18 -6.01 -20.99 5.91
C ILE A 18 -7.48 -21.04 5.50
N GLN A 19 -8.34 -20.48 6.32
CA GLN A 19 -9.77 -20.40 6.05
C GLN A 19 -10.08 -19.29 5.04
N PHE A 20 -11.05 -19.56 4.16
CA PHE A 20 -11.47 -18.63 3.12
C PHE A 20 -12.25 -17.45 3.72
N PHE A 21 -11.93 -16.26 3.26
CA PHE A 21 -12.68 -15.05 3.56
C PHE A 21 -13.52 -14.65 2.34
N THR A 22 -14.78 -14.35 2.55
CA THR A 22 -15.63 -13.75 1.52
C THR A 22 -15.83 -12.27 1.85
N PHE A 23 -15.33 -11.40 0.98
CA PHE A 23 -15.57 -9.96 1.07
C PHE A 23 -16.84 -9.64 0.28
N ILE A 24 -17.81 -8.99 0.89
CA ILE A 24 -18.96 -8.42 0.21
C ILE A 24 -18.90 -6.91 0.38
N PHE A 25 -18.83 -6.20 -0.73
CA PHE A 25 -18.91 -4.74 -0.74
C PHE A 25 -20.38 -4.33 -0.86
N ASP A 26 -20.88 -3.61 0.12
CA ASP A 26 -22.20 -3.00 0.06
C ASP A 26 -22.09 -1.60 -0.53
N THR A 27 -22.56 -1.46 -1.76
CA THR A 27 -22.52 -0.19 -2.50
C THR A 27 -23.48 0.86 -1.94
N GLN A 28 -24.44 0.50 -1.08
CA GLN A 28 -25.36 1.46 -0.48
C GLN A 28 -24.81 2.07 0.81
N GLU A 29 -24.03 1.29 1.56
CA GLU A 29 -23.43 1.75 2.82
C GLU A 29 -21.95 2.13 2.70
N ASN A 30 -21.36 1.97 1.51
CA ASN A 30 -19.93 2.18 1.25
C ASN A 30 -19.04 1.44 2.27
N SER A 31 -19.43 0.19 2.60
CA SER A 31 -18.83 -0.61 3.65
C SER A 31 -18.44 -2.00 3.16
N TYR A 32 -17.36 -2.55 3.71
CA TYR A 32 -16.95 -3.94 3.49
C TYR A 32 -17.44 -4.81 4.64
N THR A 33 -18.20 -5.86 4.33
CA THR A 33 -18.55 -6.88 5.31
C THR A 33 -17.75 -8.15 5.04
N ILE A 34 -17.00 -8.58 6.04
CA ILE A 34 -16.22 -9.81 6.00
C ILE A 34 -17.05 -10.91 6.66
N PHE A 35 -17.43 -11.93 5.88
CA PHE A 35 -18.16 -13.10 6.43
C PHE A 35 -17.17 -14.17 6.85
N TYR A 36 -17.30 -14.62 8.10
CA TYR A 36 -16.55 -15.74 8.66
C TYR A 36 -17.45 -16.96 8.80
N PRO A 37 -16.94 -18.20 8.66
CA PRO A 37 -17.72 -19.39 8.98
C PRO A 37 -18.08 -19.39 10.47
N LYS A 38 -19.36 -19.37 10.75
CA LYS A 38 -20.00 -19.53 12.07
C LYS A 38 -19.17 -19.16 13.29
N GLY A 39 -19.38 -17.94 13.78
CA GLY A 39 -19.11 -17.59 15.18
C GLY A 39 -17.71 -17.11 15.50
N MET A 40 -16.81 -16.96 14.54
CA MET A 40 -15.48 -16.41 14.78
C MET A 40 -15.46 -14.93 14.40
N MET A 41 -15.40 -14.03 15.40
CA MET A 41 -15.04 -12.64 15.20
C MET A 41 -13.50 -12.57 15.10
N ILE A 42 -12.96 -12.31 13.92
CA ILE A 42 -11.55 -11.91 13.82
C ILE A 42 -11.50 -10.40 14.01
N MET A 43 -10.82 -9.96 15.04
CA MET A 43 -10.50 -8.54 15.19
C MET A 43 -9.19 -8.29 14.46
N ILE A 44 -9.21 -7.33 13.54
CA ILE A 44 -7.99 -6.81 12.89
C ILE A 44 -7.35 -5.87 13.89
N TYR A 45 -6.14 -6.19 14.32
CA TYR A 45 -5.41 -5.39 15.31
C TYR A 45 -4.30 -4.53 14.70
N THR A 46 -3.98 -4.74 13.43
CA THR A 46 -2.85 -4.09 12.77
C THR A 46 -3.24 -3.67 11.37
N ASP A 47 -2.88 -2.44 11.00
CA ASP A 47 -2.92 -1.97 9.62
C ASP A 47 -1.50 -1.54 9.22
N THR A 48 -1.00 -2.10 8.13
CA THR A 48 0.38 -1.88 7.67
C THR A 48 0.46 -1.15 6.33
N HIS A 49 -0.64 -0.55 5.85
CA HIS A 49 -0.67 0.20 4.62
C HIS A 49 -1.65 1.37 4.73
N LEU A 50 -1.15 2.51 5.22
CA LEU A 50 -1.94 3.71 5.49
C LEU A 50 -1.29 4.94 4.87
N HIS A 51 -2.11 5.77 4.22
CA HIS A 51 -1.74 7.08 3.68
C HIS A 51 -2.44 8.20 4.44
N THR A 52 -1.75 9.30 4.59
CA THR A 52 -2.29 10.52 5.23
C THR A 52 -2.11 11.72 4.32
N SER A 53 -2.38 12.91 4.80
CA SER A 53 -2.15 14.16 4.07
C SER A 53 -0.68 14.43 3.69
N PHE A 54 0.24 13.50 3.94
CA PHE A 54 1.59 13.49 3.39
C PHE A 54 1.67 12.88 1.98
N SER A 55 0.66 12.09 1.61
CA SER A 55 0.51 11.52 0.26
C SER A 55 -0.55 12.28 -0.52
N SER A 56 -0.32 12.50 -1.82
CA SER A 56 -1.21 13.33 -2.66
C SER A 56 -2.61 12.72 -2.89
N ASP A 57 -2.80 11.46 -2.55
CA ASP A 57 -4.05 10.71 -2.69
C ASP A 57 -4.89 10.65 -1.40
N SER A 58 -4.44 11.34 -0.33
CA SER A 58 -5.16 11.38 0.95
C SER A 58 -5.15 12.78 1.56
N ASP A 59 -6.32 13.23 2.05
CA ASP A 59 -6.48 14.50 2.76
C ASP A 59 -6.53 14.33 4.29
N THR A 60 -6.49 13.10 4.79
CA THR A 60 -6.71 12.82 6.20
C THR A 60 -5.46 13.08 7.03
N PRO A 61 -5.52 13.99 8.04
CA PRO A 61 -4.40 14.18 8.96
C PRO A 61 -4.04 12.89 9.72
N MET A 62 -2.75 12.61 9.84
CA MET A 62 -2.23 11.41 10.51
C MET A 62 -2.80 11.20 11.93
N GLU A 63 -2.93 12.28 12.70
CA GLU A 63 -3.47 12.21 14.07
C GLU A 63 -4.92 11.74 14.11
N LEU A 64 -5.74 12.08 13.11
CA LEU A 64 -7.12 11.59 13.03
C LEU A 64 -7.17 10.08 12.77
N MET A 65 -6.29 9.57 11.92
CA MET A 65 -6.19 8.12 11.68
C MET A 65 -5.75 7.37 12.93
N ILE A 66 -4.78 7.90 13.69
CA ILE A 66 -4.35 7.32 14.96
C ILE A 66 -5.51 7.26 15.95
N LYS A 67 -6.24 8.35 16.12
CA LYS A 67 -7.41 8.40 17.01
C LYS A 67 -8.48 7.39 16.58
N LYS A 68 -8.71 7.26 15.28
CA LYS A 68 -9.67 6.28 14.74
C LYS A 68 -9.19 4.84 14.98
N GLY A 69 -7.91 4.56 14.78
CA GLY A 69 -7.32 3.26 15.10
C GLY A 69 -7.48 2.88 16.57
N ILE A 70 -7.24 3.82 17.49
CA ILE A 70 -7.45 3.62 18.92
C ILE A 70 -8.93 3.33 19.24
N GLU A 71 -9.85 4.12 18.66
CA GLU A 71 -11.30 3.92 18.80
C GLU A 71 -11.75 2.53 18.35
N LEU A 72 -11.16 2.02 17.24
CA LEU A 72 -11.42 0.69 16.69
C LEU A 72 -10.72 -0.45 17.45
N GLY A 73 -9.92 -0.13 18.47
CA GLY A 73 -9.19 -1.12 19.28
C GLY A 73 -7.96 -1.71 18.59
N MET A 74 -7.45 -1.04 17.55
CA MET A 74 -6.22 -1.45 16.88
C MET A 74 -5.02 -1.36 17.81
N LYS A 75 -4.00 -2.17 17.57
CA LYS A 75 -2.79 -2.26 18.38
C LYS A 75 -1.59 -1.66 17.69
N THR A 76 -1.55 -1.74 16.35
CA THR A 76 -0.43 -1.26 15.56
C THR A 76 -0.94 -0.59 14.29
N LEU A 77 -0.42 0.59 13.98
CA LEU A 77 -0.60 1.28 12.69
C LEU A 77 0.76 1.53 12.08
N CYS A 78 0.93 1.17 10.81
CA CYS A 78 2.10 1.53 10.03
C CYS A 78 1.70 2.55 8.97
N PHE A 79 2.20 3.77 9.08
CA PHE A 79 2.00 4.77 8.04
C PHE A 79 3.02 4.52 6.94
N THR A 80 2.55 4.42 5.71
CA THR A 80 3.33 4.07 4.53
C THR A 80 3.08 5.08 3.43
N GLU A 81 3.49 6.32 3.67
CA GLU A 81 3.30 7.41 2.71
C GLU A 81 3.98 7.10 1.38
N HIS A 82 3.42 7.61 0.30
CA HIS A 82 3.97 7.43 -1.03
C HIS A 82 5.32 8.14 -1.22
N TYR A 83 6.25 7.42 -1.83
CA TYR A 83 7.41 8.01 -2.49
C TYR A 83 7.62 7.34 -3.85
N ASP A 84 7.18 8.01 -4.90
CA ASP A 84 7.27 7.53 -6.29
C ASP A 84 8.17 8.48 -7.09
N PRO A 85 9.50 8.31 -7.01
CA PRO A 85 10.42 9.16 -7.77
C PRO A 85 10.23 8.98 -9.26
N CYS A 86 10.24 10.07 -10.00
CA CYS A 86 10.01 10.10 -11.45
C CYS A 86 8.61 9.58 -11.85
N TYR A 87 7.60 9.86 -11.04
CA TYR A 87 6.22 9.63 -11.42
C TYR A 87 5.87 10.48 -12.64
N PRO A 88 5.24 9.93 -13.69
CA PRO A 88 4.91 10.67 -14.90
C PRO A 88 3.80 11.68 -14.66
N ASP A 89 3.71 12.69 -15.52
CA ASP A 89 2.57 13.60 -15.54
C ASP A 89 1.26 12.83 -15.80
N THR A 90 0.31 12.99 -14.90
CA THR A 90 -1.02 12.37 -14.98
C THR A 90 -2.11 13.43 -15.09
N PRO A 91 -3.33 13.06 -15.55
CA PRO A 91 -4.45 14.01 -15.63
C PRO A 91 -4.75 14.70 -14.30
N ASP A 92 -4.58 14.00 -13.19
CA ASP A 92 -4.86 14.50 -11.84
C ASP A 92 -3.70 15.30 -11.24
N LYS A 93 -2.56 15.38 -11.93
CA LYS A 93 -1.35 16.12 -11.54
C LYS A 93 -0.87 15.77 -10.11
N LEU A 94 -0.99 14.51 -9.74
CA LEU A 94 -0.53 14.02 -8.45
C LEU A 94 1.00 14.08 -8.39
N ASP A 95 1.51 14.51 -7.24
CA ASP A 95 2.94 14.50 -6.93
C ASP A 95 3.17 13.60 -5.72
N PHE A 96 3.87 12.50 -5.93
CA PHE A 96 4.19 11.52 -4.91
C PHE A 96 5.63 11.67 -4.39
N LEU A 97 6.14 12.90 -4.33
CA LEU A 97 7.40 13.21 -3.65
C LEU A 97 7.12 13.49 -2.16
N LEU A 98 7.84 12.78 -1.30
CA LEU A 98 7.65 12.86 0.15
C LEU A 98 8.64 13.84 0.79
N ASP A 99 8.13 14.75 1.64
CA ASP A 99 8.97 15.50 2.58
C ASP A 99 9.35 14.60 3.77
N PHE A 100 10.44 13.86 3.63
CA PHE A 100 10.90 12.89 4.61
C PHE A 100 11.13 13.48 5.99
N GLU A 101 11.69 14.70 6.06
CA GLU A 101 12.01 15.33 7.34
C GLU A 101 10.75 15.71 8.11
N ASN A 102 9.78 16.31 7.43
CA ASN A 102 8.51 16.69 8.06
C ASN A 102 7.67 15.47 8.40
N TYR A 103 7.61 14.47 7.50
CA TYR A 103 6.94 13.20 7.75
C TYR A 103 7.50 12.50 8.99
N LYS A 104 8.81 12.29 9.05
CA LYS A 104 9.50 11.66 10.18
C LYS A 104 9.23 12.43 11.47
N LYS A 105 9.44 13.75 11.46
CA LYS A 105 9.23 14.60 12.65
C LYS A 105 7.80 14.49 13.16
N THR A 106 6.80 14.58 12.29
CA THR A 106 5.39 14.52 12.66
C THR A 106 5.03 13.15 13.22
N LEU A 107 5.42 12.07 12.52
CA LEU A 107 5.14 10.71 12.96
C LEU A 107 5.77 10.42 14.34
N PHE A 108 7.03 10.75 14.55
CA PHE A 108 7.70 10.47 15.82
C PHE A 108 7.11 11.28 16.99
N SER A 109 6.69 12.52 16.76
CA SER A 109 5.96 13.31 17.75
C SER A 109 4.62 12.65 18.14
N LEU A 110 3.88 12.13 17.15
CA LEU A 110 2.63 11.42 17.41
C LEU A 110 2.86 10.04 18.03
N LYS A 111 3.89 9.33 17.61
CA LYS A 111 4.33 8.05 18.20
C LYS A 111 4.59 8.19 19.71
N GLU A 112 5.31 9.24 20.10
CA GLU A 112 5.55 9.54 21.52
C GLU A 112 4.23 9.90 22.26
N LYS A 113 3.41 10.77 21.67
CA LYS A 113 2.13 11.21 22.23
C LYS A 113 1.16 10.06 22.53
N TYR A 114 1.11 9.06 21.66
CA TYR A 114 0.16 7.95 21.74
C TYR A 114 0.78 6.62 22.19
N ALA A 115 2.04 6.62 22.63
CA ALA A 115 2.81 5.41 22.96
C ALA A 115 2.14 4.46 23.96
N SER A 116 1.32 4.98 24.90
CA SER A 116 0.58 4.15 25.87
C SER A 116 -0.71 3.52 25.32
N GLN A 117 -1.13 3.87 24.11
CA GLN A 117 -2.43 3.50 23.57
C GLN A 117 -2.30 2.63 22.32
N ILE A 118 -1.34 2.91 21.44
CA ILE A 118 -1.15 2.23 20.16
C ILE A 118 0.30 2.28 19.73
N GLU A 119 0.77 1.21 19.10
CA GLU A 119 2.08 1.18 18.44
C GLU A 119 1.99 1.86 17.06
N ILE A 120 2.93 2.75 16.77
CA ILE A 120 3.00 3.44 15.48
C ILE A 120 4.34 3.10 14.83
N LEU A 121 4.29 2.57 13.62
CA LEU A 121 5.46 2.22 12.82
C LEU A 121 5.69 3.26 11.73
N TYR A 122 6.97 3.55 11.49
CA TYR A 122 7.45 4.46 10.46
C TYR A 122 7.67 3.66 9.18
N GLY A 123 6.71 3.72 8.26
CA GLY A 123 6.74 2.97 7.01
C GLY A 123 6.85 3.86 5.78
N LEU A 124 6.95 3.20 4.65
CA LEU A 124 7.00 3.82 3.33
C LEU A 124 6.37 2.91 2.28
N GLU A 125 5.56 3.46 1.40
CA GLU A 125 5.24 2.83 0.13
C GLU A 125 6.12 3.42 -0.96
N LEU A 126 7.04 2.60 -1.46
CA LEU A 126 8.02 3.00 -2.46
C LEU A 126 7.56 2.55 -3.85
N GLY A 127 7.27 3.51 -4.72
CA GLY A 127 7.03 3.26 -6.14
C GLY A 127 8.34 2.95 -6.85
N VAL A 128 8.56 1.68 -7.14
CA VAL A 128 9.80 1.20 -7.76
C VAL A 128 9.64 1.13 -9.27
N GLN A 129 10.68 1.60 -9.98
CA GLN A 129 10.81 1.44 -11.42
C GLN A 129 12.20 0.84 -11.73
N PRO A 130 12.32 -0.14 -12.65
CA PRO A 130 13.56 -0.91 -12.81
C PRO A 130 14.79 -0.06 -13.16
N HIS A 131 14.59 1.06 -13.87
CA HIS A 131 15.67 1.95 -14.30
C HIS A 131 16.16 2.89 -13.19
N LEU A 132 15.48 2.97 -12.05
CA LEU A 132 15.82 3.88 -10.95
C LEU A 132 16.76 3.25 -9.90
N GLY A 133 17.31 2.07 -10.14
CA GLY A 133 18.09 1.32 -9.16
C GLY A 133 19.18 2.14 -8.45
N ARG A 134 19.93 3.00 -9.17
CA ARG A 134 20.94 3.87 -8.56
C ARG A 134 20.33 4.97 -7.67
N LEU A 135 19.24 5.57 -8.11
CA LEU A 135 18.52 6.58 -7.32
C LEU A 135 17.98 5.95 -6.04
N LEU A 136 17.35 4.78 -6.15
CA LEU A 136 16.78 4.05 -5.02
C LEU A 136 17.86 3.55 -4.05
N ALA A 137 19.04 3.14 -4.53
CA ALA A 137 20.17 2.81 -3.67
C ALA A 137 20.65 4.02 -2.86
N ASN A 138 20.76 5.19 -3.48
CA ASN A 138 21.13 6.43 -2.77
C ASN A 138 20.05 6.84 -1.77
N PHE A 139 18.77 6.70 -2.12
CA PHE A 139 17.66 6.92 -1.22
C PHE A 139 17.75 6.00 0.01
N TYR A 140 17.97 4.71 -0.20
CA TYR A 140 18.06 3.74 0.89
C TYR A 140 19.21 4.03 1.85
N GLU A 141 20.39 4.38 1.32
CA GLU A 141 21.54 4.78 2.15
C GLU A 141 21.27 6.03 2.99
N LYS A 142 20.46 6.96 2.48
CA LYS A 142 20.18 8.23 3.17
C LYS A 142 19.03 8.14 4.16
N TYR A 143 17.95 7.46 3.79
CA TYR A 143 16.68 7.45 4.53
C TYR A 143 16.16 6.05 4.85
N GLY A 144 16.42 5.08 3.97
CA GLY A 144 15.73 3.80 3.96
C GLY A 144 15.96 2.96 5.21
N LYS A 145 17.14 3.11 5.84
CA LYS A 145 17.53 2.35 7.03
C LYS A 145 16.75 2.73 8.29
N ASP A 146 16.08 3.88 8.28
CA ASP A 146 15.30 4.37 9.40
C ASP A 146 13.86 3.86 9.41
N PHE A 147 13.38 3.34 8.27
CA PHE A 147 12.02 2.80 8.17
C PHE A 147 11.87 1.45 8.87
N ASP A 148 10.80 1.30 9.64
CA ASP A 148 10.38 0.03 10.23
C ASP A 148 9.83 -0.93 9.16
N PHE A 149 9.22 -0.39 8.09
CA PHE A 149 8.52 -1.16 7.06
C PHE A 149 8.52 -0.44 5.70
N ILE A 150 8.96 -1.13 4.66
CA ILE A 150 8.93 -0.62 3.29
C ILE A 150 8.11 -1.58 2.41
N ILE A 151 7.15 -1.03 1.69
CA ILE A 151 6.39 -1.72 0.66
C ILE A 151 7.04 -1.40 -0.69
N ASN A 152 7.38 -2.43 -1.48
CA ASN A 152 7.82 -2.29 -2.86
C ASN A 152 6.59 -2.37 -3.76
N SER A 153 6.16 -1.25 -4.32
CA SER A 153 4.98 -1.13 -5.16
C SER A 153 5.33 -0.83 -6.62
N CYS A 154 4.52 -1.35 -7.52
CA CYS A 154 4.64 -1.11 -8.96
C CYS A 154 3.46 -0.24 -9.42
N HIS A 155 3.65 1.07 -9.43
CA HIS A 155 2.64 2.02 -9.89
C HIS A 155 2.84 2.41 -11.36
N ILE A 156 4.08 2.32 -11.86
CA ILE A 156 4.43 2.75 -13.22
C ILE A 156 5.02 1.60 -14.03
N VAL A 157 4.49 1.42 -15.22
CA VAL A 157 4.94 0.45 -16.23
C VAL A 157 5.16 1.16 -17.56
N ASN A 158 6.37 1.11 -18.09
CA ASN A 158 6.72 1.80 -19.34
C ASN A 158 6.33 3.29 -19.36
N ASN A 159 6.59 4.00 -18.26
CA ASN A 159 6.23 5.40 -18.07
C ASN A 159 4.72 5.70 -18.14
N MET A 160 3.88 4.69 -17.90
CA MET A 160 2.44 4.80 -17.79
C MET A 160 1.97 4.25 -16.45
N ASP A 161 0.98 4.91 -15.85
CA ASP A 161 0.27 4.34 -14.73
C ASP A 161 -0.88 3.45 -15.23
N PRO A 162 -0.89 2.15 -14.88
CA PRO A 162 -1.95 1.21 -15.27
C PRO A 162 -3.35 1.60 -14.78
N TYR A 163 -3.46 2.42 -13.73
CA TYR A 163 -4.73 2.95 -13.25
C TYR A 163 -5.49 3.72 -14.33
N TYR A 164 -4.77 4.44 -15.19
CA TYR A 164 -5.39 5.16 -16.30
C TYR A 164 -5.60 4.23 -17.50
N GLY A 165 -6.81 4.23 -18.05
CA GLY A 165 -7.21 3.35 -19.13
C GLY A 165 -6.37 3.41 -20.42
N THR A 166 -5.43 4.36 -20.54
CA THR A 166 -4.47 4.45 -21.67
C THR A 166 -3.54 3.26 -21.72
N TYR A 167 -3.12 2.73 -20.56
CA TYR A 167 -2.23 1.57 -20.47
C TYR A 167 -2.76 0.36 -21.25
N PHE A 168 -4.00 -0.05 -20.96
CA PHE A 168 -4.61 -1.19 -21.65
C PHE A 168 -5.05 -0.88 -23.10
N LYS A 169 -5.35 0.39 -23.41
CA LYS A 169 -5.61 0.79 -24.80
C LYS A 169 -4.40 0.57 -25.68
N GLU A 170 -3.20 0.84 -25.15
CA GLU A 170 -1.95 0.68 -25.93
C GLU A 170 -1.48 -0.77 -26.00
N LEU A 171 -1.55 -1.50 -24.91
CA LEU A 171 -0.96 -2.84 -24.81
C LEU A 171 -1.96 -3.98 -25.08
N GLY A 172 -3.24 -3.75 -24.85
CA GLY A 172 -4.26 -4.80 -24.78
C GLY A 172 -4.16 -5.58 -23.46
N ALA A 173 -5.23 -6.30 -23.10
CA ALA A 173 -5.36 -6.91 -21.78
C ALA A 173 -4.24 -7.92 -21.46
N THR A 174 -4.04 -8.91 -22.33
CA THR A 174 -3.06 -10.00 -22.08
C THR A 174 -1.63 -9.47 -21.99
N ARG A 175 -1.22 -8.63 -22.93
CA ARG A 175 0.13 -8.07 -22.93
C ARG A 175 0.31 -7.09 -21.78
N GLY A 176 -0.70 -6.29 -21.47
CA GLY A 176 -0.67 -5.37 -20.32
C GLY A 176 -0.42 -6.09 -19.01
N LEU A 177 -1.20 -7.15 -18.73
CA LEU A 177 -1.01 -7.97 -17.53
C LEU A 177 0.38 -8.61 -17.48
N MET A 178 0.84 -9.21 -18.57
CA MET A 178 2.17 -9.82 -18.61
C MET A 178 3.28 -8.79 -18.35
N THR A 179 3.23 -7.64 -19.04
CA THR A 179 4.21 -6.57 -18.86
C THR A 179 4.22 -6.03 -17.44
N TYR A 180 3.04 -5.91 -16.80
CA TYR A 180 2.95 -5.48 -15.40
C TYR A 180 3.70 -6.45 -14.47
N PHE A 181 3.42 -7.75 -14.54
CA PHE A 181 4.08 -8.72 -13.66
C PHE A 181 5.58 -8.89 -13.96
N GLU A 182 5.99 -8.77 -15.21
CA GLU A 182 7.42 -8.73 -15.57
C GLU A 182 8.11 -7.49 -14.97
N THR A 183 7.42 -6.35 -14.95
CA THR A 183 7.90 -5.12 -14.29
C THR A 183 7.99 -5.30 -12.78
N VAL A 184 6.96 -5.88 -12.14
CA VAL A 184 7.03 -6.23 -10.71
C VAL A 184 8.26 -7.06 -10.40
N LEU A 185 8.52 -8.14 -11.12
CA LEU A 185 9.70 -8.99 -10.94
C LEU A 185 11.02 -8.22 -11.12
N SER A 186 11.04 -7.27 -12.05
CA SER A 186 12.21 -6.41 -12.28
C SER A 186 12.41 -5.43 -11.14
N ASN A 187 11.33 -4.83 -10.60
CA ASN A 187 11.34 -3.94 -9.45
C ASN A 187 11.91 -4.63 -8.20
N LEU A 188 11.48 -5.85 -7.93
CA LEU A 188 11.97 -6.62 -6.77
C LEU A 188 13.48 -6.87 -6.84
N LYS A 189 14.05 -6.99 -8.04
CA LYS A 189 15.49 -7.13 -8.26
C LYS A 189 16.23 -5.78 -8.17
N ALA A 190 15.59 -4.71 -8.67
CA ALA A 190 16.18 -3.37 -8.68
C ALA A 190 16.28 -2.75 -7.27
N PHE A 191 15.33 -3.07 -6.39
CA PHE A 191 15.32 -2.60 -5.01
C PHE A 191 14.97 -3.77 -4.06
N PRO A 192 15.97 -4.45 -3.46
CA PRO A 192 15.75 -5.63 -2.63
C PRO A 192 15.48 -5.31 -1.14
N HIS A 193 15.42 -4.05 -0.74
CA HIS A 193 15.28 -3.61 0.65
C HIS A 193 13.81 -3.30 0.99
N TYR A 194 12.96 -4.31 1.05
CA TYR A 194 11.54 -4.19 1.37
C TYR A 194 11.09 -5.35 2.26
N GLN A 195 9.99 -5.16 3.01
CA GLN A 195 9.35 -6.19 3.83
C GLN A 195 8.10 -6.77 3.17
N SER A 196 7.45 -6.00 2.28
CA SER A 196 6.27 -6.45 1.56
C SER A 196 6.27 -6.00 0.11
N VAL A 197 5.52 -6.71 -0.72
CA VAL A 197 5.18 -6.27 -2.08
C VAL A 197 3.79 -5.65 -2.02
N GLY A 198 3.64 -4.48 -2.60
CA GLY A 198 2.36 -3.78 -2.68
C GLY A 198 1.36 -4.54 -3.55
N HIS A 199 0.12 -4.17 -3.44
CA HIS A 199 -1.06 -4.65 -4.18
C HIS A 199 -0.74 -5.17 -5.60
N LEU A 200 -0.54 -6.47 -5.75
CA LEU A 200 -0.28 -7.11 -7.04
C LEU A 200 -1.45 -6.99 -8.03
N ASP A 201 -2.62 -6.63 -7.54
CA ASP A 201 -3.84 -6.38 -8.30
C ASP A 201 -4.01 -4.92 -8.77
N TYR A 202 -3.04 -4.04 -8.51
CA TYR A 202 -3.09 -2.63 -8.90
C TYR A 202 -3.44 -2.45 -10.38
N VAL A 203 -2.89 -3.27 -11.24
CA VAL A 203 -3.17 -3.28 -12.68
C VAL A 203 -4.63 -3.62 -13.04
N CYS A 204 -5.40 -4.13 -12.09
CA CYS A 204 -6.80 -4.53 -12.30
C CYS A 204 -7.82 -3.53 -11.73
N ARG A 205 -7.36 -2.40 -11.18
CA ARG A 205 -8.21 -1.37 -10.56
C ARG A 205 -8.87 -0.44 -11.56
#